data_ae208b73063ff8b926a292c3ff0c881b
#
_entry.id   ae208b73063ff8b926a292c3ff0c881b
#
_cell.length_a   1.000
_cell.length_b   1.000
_cell.length_c   1.000
_cell.angle_alpha   90.00
_cell.angle_beta   90.00
_cell.angle_gamma   90.00
#
_symmetry.space_group_name_H-M   'P 1'
#
loop_
_entity.id
_entity.type
_entity.pdbx_description
1 polymer ?
#
loop_
_entity_poly.entity_id
_entity_poly.type
_entity_poly.pdbx_seq_one_letter_code
_entity_poly.pdbx_strand_id
1 'polypeptide(L)'
;RDMGISGEDIAKTLYTELSGATVAQYYAADKTIGIQLRLQDSDRNDLAKIKSLPVYVGQAGYVPLEQIANVSYKGEDGLIWRRDLKPTIIINGGIKSGTANDATQKAYDSIADIRESMPFGYTVEVDGALENSQKSLKYLLVPVPVMVIIIMTLLMFQLRSPSLMFLALITAPMGLIGVSWGMLLFGKSLGFVADLGILALGGMIIRNSIILLDQIQKHMAAGEDPWHAVIDSAVMRFRPIMLTAAAAILGMIPLMKSVFW
;
A
#
# COMPACT_ATOMS: atom_id res chain seq x y z
N ARG A 1 -22.57 -25.94 38.34
CA ARG A 1 -21.93 -27.30 38.36
C ARG A 1 -22.92 -28.36 38.90
N ASP A 2 -23.80 -27.98 39.80
CA ASP A 2 -24.73 -28.94 40.41
C ASP A 2 -25.84 -29.43 39.47
N MET A 3 -26.07 -28.71 38.36
CA MET A 3 -27.05 -29.07 37.33
C MET A 3 -26.43 -29.77 36.11
N GLY A 4 -25.15 -30.13 36.12
CA GLY A 4 -24.49 -30.86 35.05
C GLY A 4 -24.23 -30.05 33.73
N ILE A 5 -24.32 -28.70 33.80
CA ILE A 5 -24.02 -27.82 32.67
C ILE A 5 -22.61 -27.28 32.76
N SER A 6 -21.91 -27.27 31.64
CA SER A 6 -20.62 -26.57 31.49
C SER A 6 -20.81 -25.12 31.04
N GLY A 7 -19.82 -24.25 31.35
CA GLY A 7 -19.80 -22.89 30.80
C GLY A 7 -19.72 -22.87 29.26
N GLU A 8 -19.17 -23.93 28.67
CA GLU A 8 -19.11 -24.11 27.24
C GLU A 8 -20.51 -24.31 26.61
N ASP A 9 -21.39 -25.09 27.25
CA ASP A 9 -22.74 -25.33 26.77
C ASP A 9 -23.57 -24.04 26.76
N ILE A 10 -23.43 -23.23 27.85
CA ILE A 10 -24.04 -21.91 27.92
C ILE A 10 -23.52 -20.98 26.84
N ALA A 11 -22.22 -20.91 26.68
CA ALA A 11 -21.58 -20.07 25.63
C ALA A 11 -22.01 -20.49 24.22
N LYS A 12 -22.09 -21.78 23.96
CA LYS A 12 -22.52 -22.33 22.65
C LYS A 12 -23.99 -21.99 22.37
N THR A 13 -24.87 -22.11 23.35
CA THR A 13 -26.27 -21.72 23.21
C THR A 13 -26.39 -20.22 22.92
N LEU A 14 -25.74 -19.37 23.72
CA LEU A 14 -25.74 -17.94 23.52
C LEU A 14 -25.16 -17.54 22.17
N TYR A 15 -24.07 -18.17 21.77
CA TYR A 15 -23.48 -17.92 20.44
C TYR A 15 -24.46 -18.26 19.31
N THR A 16 -25.11 -19.42 19.39
CA THR A 16 -26.09 -19.85 18.39
C THR A 16 -27.26 -18.89 18.30
N GLU A 17 -27.81 -18.48 19.44
CA GLU A 17 -28.99 -17.64 19.47
C GLU A 17 -28.68 -16.16 19.15
N LEU A 18 -27.59 -15.62 19.63
CA LEU A 18 -27.23 -14.20 19.45
C LEU A 18 -26.47 -13.93 18.14
N SER A 19 -25.44 -14.71 17.84
CA SER A 19 -24.60 -14.54 16.65
C SER A 19 -25.10 -15.32 15.44
N GLY A 20 -25.77 -16.44 15.70
CA GLY A 20 -26.27 -17.38 14.71
C GLY A 20 -25.31 -18.52 14.43
N ALA A 21 -25.85 -19.71 14.23
CA ALA A 21 -25.13 -20.89 13.80
C ALA A 21 -25.63 -21.37 12.44
N THR A 22 -24.74 -21.80 11.56
CA THR A 22 -25.12 -22.43 10.29
C THR A 22 -25.57 -23.86 10.60
N VAL A 23 -26.86 -24.11 10.49
CA VAL A 23 -27.51 -25.41 10.82
C VAL A 23 -27.65 -26.31 9.61
N ALA A 24 -27.67 -25.77 8.40
CA ALA A 24 -27.77 -26.53 7.15
C ALA A 24 -27.18 -25.72 5.99
N GLN A 25 -26.99 -26.39 4.86
CA GLN A 25 -26.54 -25.78 3.61
C GLN A 25 -27.56 -26.08 2.52
N TYR A 26 -27.89 -25.07 1.73
CA TYR A 26 -28.72 -25.19 0.54
C TYR A 26 -27.83 -25.01 -0.69
N TYR A 27 -27.93 -25.96 -1.60
CA TYR A 27 -27.16 -25.94 -2.84
C TYR A 27 -28.03 -25.38 -3.96
N ALA A 28 -27.67 -24.22 -4.49
CA ALA A 28 -28.33 -23.57 -5.61
C ALA A 28 -27.38 -23.51 -6.79
N ALA A 29 -27.54 -24.36 -7.76
CA ALA A 29 -26.70 -24.47 -8.96
C ALA A 29 -25.20 -24.52 -8.64
N ASP A 30 -24.51 -23.38 -8.75
CA ASP A 30 -23.07 -23.20 -8.52
C ASP A 30 -22.72 -22.62 -7.14
N LYS A 31 -23.72 -22.34 -6.29
CA LYS A 31 -23.54 -21.68 -5.00
C LYS A 31 -24.03 -22.53 -3.84
N THR A 32 -23.22 -22.58 -2.80
CA THR A 32 -23.62 -23.12 -1.50
C THR A 32 -24.06 -21.98 -0.59
N ILE A 33 -25.32 -22.03 -0.16
CA ILE A 33 -25.93 -21.02 0.71
C ILE A 33 -26.09 -21.62 2.09
N GLY A 34 -25.45 -21.03 3.10
CA GLY A 34 -25.58 -21.43 4.50
C GLY A 34 -26.93 -20.97 5.07
N ILE A 35 -27.68 -21.91 5.69
CA ILE A 35 -28.88 -21.58 6.45
C ILE A 35 -28.47 -21.29 7.88
N GLN A 36 -28.64 -20.04 8.30
CA GLN A 36 -28.24 -19.57 9.63
C GLN A 36 -29.47 -19.49 10.54
N LEU A 37 -29.39 -20.15 11.69
CA LEU A 37 -30.38 -20.06 12.75
C LEU A 37 -29.93 -19.04 13.80
N ARG A 38 -30.76 -18.04 14.09
CA ARG A 38 -30.52 -17.04 15.14
C ARG A 38 -31.82 -16.44 15.62
N LEU A 39 -31.79 -15.79 16.81
CA LEU A 39 -32.93 -15.04 17.33
C LEU A 39 -33.22 -13.82 16.42
N GLN A 40 -34.50 -13.37 16.55
CA GLN A 40 -34.94 -12.16 15.87
C GLN A 40 -34.21 -10.92 16.42
N ASP A 41 -33.98 -9.91 15.56
CA ASP A 41 -33.21 -8.72 15.94
C ASP A 41 -33.81 -7.96 17.14
N SER A 42 -35.13 -7.97 17.29
CA SER A 42 -35.83 -7.39 18.43
C SER A 42 -35.52 -8.08 19.77
N ASP A 43 -35.18 -9.36 19.72
CA ASP A 43 -34.97 -10.18 20.93
C ASP A 43 -33.50 -10.22 21.32
N ARG A 44 -32.61 -10.09 20.34
CA ARG A 44 -31.16 -10.07 20.57
C ARG A 44 -30.65 -8.80 21.26
N ASN A 45 -31.33 -7.69 21.11
CA ASN A 45 -30.91 -6.38 21.63
C ASN A 45 -31.56 -6.06 22.98
N ASP A 46 -32.42 -6.93 23.50
CA ASP A 46 -33.09 -6.75 24.77
C ASP A 46 -32.50 -7.66 25.87
N LEU A 47 -31.82 -7.03 26.86
CA LEU A 47 -31.21 -7.77 27.98
C LEU A 47 -32.23 -8.59 28.77
N ALA A 48 -33.46 -8.11 28.93
CA ALA A 48 -34.49 -8.83 29.65
C ALA A 48 -34.85 -10.14 28.94
N LYS A 49 -34.97 -10.09 27.60
CA LYS A 49 -35.22 -11.28 26.80
C LYS A 49 -34.02 -12.23 26.80
N ILE A 50 -32.79 -11.70 26.76
CA ILE A 50 -31.57 -12.52 26.88
C ILE A 50 -31.51 -13.26 28.20
N LYS A 51 -31.89 -12.62 29.31
CA LYS A 51 -31.96 -13.26 30.64
C LYS A 51 -32.98 -14.41 30.70
N SER A 52 -34.07 -14.28 29.99
CA SER A 52 -35.14 -15.31 29.95
C SER A 52 -34.91 -16.41 28.91
N LEU A 53 -33.77 -16.38 28.15
CA LEU A 53 -33.46 -17.40 27.15
C LEU A 53 -33.44 -18.81 27.76
N PRO A 54 -34.13 -19.79 27.15
CA PRO A 54 -34.14 -21.15 27.66
C PRO A 54 -32.86 -21.88 27.29
N VAL A 55 -32.09 -22.29 28.28
CA VAL A 55 -30.88 -23.12 28.12
C VAL A 55 -31.24 -24.56 28.48
N TYR A 56 -30.85 -25.50 27.61
CA TYR A 56 -31.10 -26.92 27.87
C TYR A 56 -30.16 -27.48 28.95
N VAL A 57 -30.71 -28.09 29.95
CA VAL A 57 -30.05 -28.59 31.17
C VAL A 57 -30.29 -30.08 31.35
N GLY A 58 -29.96 -30.88 30.38
CA GLY A 58 -30.04 -32.36 30.48
C GLY A 58 -31.36 -32.84 31.13
N GLN A 59 -31.28 -33.42 32.34
CA GLN A 59 -32.46 -33.97 33.00
C GLN A 59 -33.46 -32.91 33.54
N ALA A 60 -33.04 -31.68 33.75
CA ALA A 60 -33.93 -30.60 34.22
C ALA A 60 -34.71 -29.93 33.09
N GLY A 61 -34.48 -30.32 31.81
CA GLY A 61 -35.12 -29.71 30.66
C GLY A 61 -34.59 -28.32 30.34
N TYR A 62 -35.50 -27.38 30.00
CA TYR A 62 -35.12 -25.99 29.68
C TYR A 62 -35.25 -25.10 30.88
N VAL A 63 -34.19 -24.37 31.24
CA VAL A 63 -34.15 -23.44 32.37
C VAL A 63 -33.75 -22.04 31.84
N PRO A 64 -34.41 -20.97 32.31
CA PRO A 64 -34.01 -19.60 31.94
C PRO A 64 -32.56 -19.30 32.34
N LEU A 65 -31.86 -18.58 31.45
CA LEU A 65 -30.44 -18.24 31.64
C LEU A 65 -30.19 -17.54 32.99
N GLU A 66 -31.07 -16.66 33.44
CA GLU A 66 -30.94 -15.91 34.70
C GLU A 66 -30.88 -16.79 35.94
N GLN A 67 -31.43 -18.02 35.89
CA GLN A 67 -31.37 -18.97 37.00
C GLN A 67 -30.03 -19.70 37.13
N ILE A 68 -29.25 -19.75 36.03
CA ILE A 68 -27.98 -20.48 35.96
C ILE A 68 -26.76 -19.57 35.82
N ALA A 69 -26.97 -18.32 35.37
CA ALA A 69 -25.89 -17.36 35.13
C ALA A 69 -26.31 -15.92 35.44
N ASN A 70 -25.38 -15.12 35.94
CA ASN A 70 -25.59 -13.69 36.08
C ASN A 70 -25.21 -12.98 34.76
N VAL A 71 -26.20 -12.36 34.10
CA VAL A 71 -26.05 -11.73 32.78
C VAL A 71 -25.98 -10.22 32.96
N SER A 72 -24.90 -9.64 32.49
CA SER A 72 -24.69 -8.19 32.45
C SER A 72 -24.01 -7.77 31.16
N TYR A 73 -24.26 -6.55 30.70
CA TYR A 73 -23.48 -5.96 29.59
C TYR A 73 -22.14 -5.46 30.12
N LYS A 74 -21.07 -5.89 29.47
CA LYS A 74 -19.73 -5.39 29.73
C LYS A 74 -19.05 -5.11 28.39
N GLY A 75 -18.43 -3.94 28.27
CA GLY A 75 -17.56 -3.65 27.14
C GLY A 75 -16.32 -4.55 27.20
N GLU A 76 -16.04 -5.24 26.13
CA GLU A 76 -14.83 -6.05 25.97
C GLU A 76 -14.12 -5.63 24.70
N ASP A 77 -12.79 -5.54 24.76
CA ASP A 77 -11.99 -5.22 23.60
C ASP A 77 -12.07 -6.37 22.60
N GLY A 78 -12.67 -6.13 21.44
CA GLY A 78 -12.83 -7.15 20.39
C GLY A 78 -11.50 -7.58 19.80
N LEU A 79 -10.54 -6.66 19.70
CA LEU A 79 -9.21 -6.91 19.18
C LEU A 79 -8.19 -5.98 19.85
N ILE A 80 -7.16 -6.54 20.44
CA ILE A 80 -6.03 -5.78 20.98
C ILE A 80 -4.87 -5.86 20.00
N TRP A 81 -4.65 -4.78 19.27
CA TRP A 81 -3.48 -4.64 18.43
C TRP A 81 -2.21 -4.51 19.26
N ARG A 82 -1.15 -5.16 18.82
CA ARG A 82 0.17 -5.02 19.45
C ARG A 82 1.23 -4.70 18.40
N ARG A 83 2.03 -3.69 18.70
CA ARG A 83 3.24 -3.35 17.95
C ARG A 83 4.44 -3.50 18.87
N ASP A 84 5.45 -4.25 18.46
CA ASP A 84 6.61 -4.57 19.29
C ASP A 84 6.24 -5.07 20.70
N LEU A 85 5.24 -5.98 20.74
CA LEU A 85 4.65 -6.57 21.95
C LEU A 85 3.89 -5.62 22.87
N LYS A 86 3.81 -4.32 22.55
CA LYS A 86 3.07 -3.32 23.31
C LYS A 86 1.65 -3.16 22.78
N PRO A 87 0.62 -3.09 23.65
CA PRO A 87 -0.74 -2.76 23.23
C PRO A 87 -0.74 -1.42 22.48
N THR A 88 -1.40 -1.37 21.33
CA THR A 88 -1.36 -0.20 20.45
C THR A 88 -2.76 0.16 19.97
N ILE A 89 -3.07 1.44 19.96
CA ILE A 89 -4.27 2.00 19.34
C ILE A 89 -3.86 2.67 18.03
N ILE A 90 -4.53 2.30 16.94
CA ILE A 90 -4.27 2.88 15.62
C ILE A 90 -5.34 3.93 15.34
N ILE A 91 -4.89 5.18 15.10
CA ILE A 91 -5.76 6.29 14.70
C ILE A 91 -5.59 6.51 13.21
N ASN A 92 -6.64 6.23 12.44
CA ASN A 92 -6.66 6.42 11.00
C ASN A 92 -7.41 7.68 10.62
N GLY A 93 -6.84 8.46 9.70
CA GLY A 93 -7.46 9.65 9.15
C GLY A 93 -7.47 9.64 7.62
N GLY A 94 -8.51 10.18 7.00
CA GLY A 94 -8.58 10.42 5.56
C GLY A 94 -8.27 11.87 5.21
N ILE A 95 -7.66 12.10 4.05
CA ILE A 95 -7.38 13.43 3.52
C ILE A 95 -8.30 13.77 2.35
N LYS A 96 -8.70 15.04 2.22
CA LYS A 96 -9.49 15.52 1.08
C LYS A 96 -8.60 16.00 -0.07
N SER A 97 -7.40 16.48 0.23
CA SER A 97 -6.46 17.04 -0.76
C SER A 97 -5.02 16.99 -0.25
N GLY A 98 -4.05 16.97 -1.13
CA GLY A 98 -2.63 16.89 -0.80
C GLY A 98 -2.10 15.46 -0.71
N THR A 99 -0.97 15.26 -0.03
CA THR A 99 -0.37 13.94 0.18
C THR A 99 -0.68 13.40 1.57
N ALA A 100 -0.83 12.07 1.67
CA ALA A 100 -0.97 11.41 2.96
C ALA A 100 0.25 11.67 3.86
N ASN A 101 1.45 11.73 3.26
CA ASN A 101 2.70 11.98 3.98
C ASN A 101 2.72 13.37 4.63
N ASP A 102 2.37 14.43 3.88
CA ASP A 102 2.34 15.81 4.41
C ASP A 102 1.27 15.98 5.49
N ALA A 103 0.10 15.39 5.29
CA ALA A 103 -0.97 15.45 6.27
C ALA A 103 -0.60 14.73 7.56
N THR A 104 0.00 13.54 7.46
CA THR A 104 0.47 12.78 8.62
C THR A 104 1.58 13.53 9.36
N GLN A 105 2.54 14.12 8.64
CA GLN A 105 3.60 14.90 9.25
C GLN A 105 3.04 16.12 9.99
N LYS A 106 2.14 16.89 9.38
CA LYS A 106 1.48 18.03 10.04
C LYS A 106 0.66 17.61 11.25
N ALA A 107 -0.08 16.51 11.16
CA ALA A 107 -0.82 15.98 12.29
C ALA A 107 0.11 15.58 13.44
N TYR A 108 1.22 14.90 13.12
CA TYR A 108 2.23 14.50 14.10
C TYR A 108 2.91 15.69 14.78
N ASP A 109 3.20 16.75 14.03
CA ASP A 109 3.79 17.98 14.56
C ASP A 109 2.79 18.75 15.45
N SER A 110 1.50 18.74 15.08
CA SER A 110 0.43 19.43 15.82
C SER A 110 0.15 18.83 17.21
N ILE A 111 0.52 17.58 17.44
CA ILE A 111 0.34 16.89 18.73
C ILE A 111 1.62 16.85 19.57
N ALA A 112 2.61 17.72 19.29
CA ALA A 112 3.88 17.75 20.01
C ALA A 112 3.66 17.89 21.52
N ASP A 113 2.82 18.83 21.93
CA ASP A 113 2.51 19.09 23.35
C ASP A 113 1.90 17.86 24.05
N ILE A 114 1.04 17.14 23.33
CA ILE A 114 0.41 15.90 23.85
C ILE A 114 1.49 14.83 24.03
N ARG A 115 2.41 14.67 23.07
CA ARG A 115 3.49 13.68 23.15
C ARG A 115 4.41 13.93 24.34
N GLU A 116 4.74 15.20 24.61
CA GLU A 116 5.60 15.59 25.74
C GLU A 116 4.90 15.39 27.10
N SER A 117 3.58 15.53 27.14
CA SER A 117 2.79 15.35 28.37
C SER A 117 2.41 13.90 28.67
N MET A 118 2.75 12.95 27.81
CA MET A 118 2.38 11.55 28.00
C MET A 118 3.04 10.90 29.20
N PRO A 119 2.31 10.02 29.93
CA PRO A 119 2.89 9.26 31.02
C PRO A 119 4.03 8.34 30.55
N PHE A 120 4.93 8.00 31.46
CA PHE A 120 6.02 7.07 31.19
C PHE A 120 5.51 5.74 30.64
N GLY A 121 6.11 5.30 29.52
CA GLY A 121 5.76 4.05 28.85
C GLY A 121 4.79 4.20 27.67
N TYR A 122 4.19 5.38 27.48
CA TYR A 122 3.36 5.67 26.32
C TYR A 122 4.18 6.38 25.25
N THR A 123 3.97 5.98 23.99
CA THR A 123 4.65 6.60 22.84
C THR A 123 3.66 6.80 21.71
N VAL A 124 3.78 7.90 20.98
CA VAL A 124 3.06 8.11 19.71
C VAL A 124 4.06 7.98 18.57
N GLU A 125 3.79 7.07 17.69
CA GLU A 125 4.62 6.81 16.51
C GLU A 125 3.81 7.05 15.25
N VAL A 126 4.52 7.44 14.19
CA VAL A 126 3.92 7.56 12.86
C VAL A 126 3.90 6.19 12.22
N ASP A 127 2.79 5.86 11.56
CA ASP A 127 2.59 4.61 10.82
C ASP A 127 2.03 4.88 9.41
N GLY A 128 1.78 3.83 8.65
CA GLY A 128 1.14 3.87 7.35
C GLY A 128 2.01 4.40 6.23
N ALA A 129 1.46 5.29 5.40
CA ALA A 129 2.12 5.76 4.17
C ALA A 129 3.44 6.49 4.44
N LEU A 130 3.50 7.32 5.48
CA LEU A 130 4.70 8.10 5.80
C LEU A 130 5.83 7.18 6.30
N GLU A 131 5.55 6.28 7.23
CA GLU A 131 6.55 5.32 7.73
C GLU A 131 7.07 4.42 6.60
N ASN A 132 6.15 3.88 5.78
CA ASN A 132 6.52 3.03 4.66
C ASN A 132 7.36 3.79 3.62
N SER A 133 7.03 5.04 3.32
CA SER A 133 7.83 5.89 2.42
C SER A 133 9.22 6.15 2.97
N GLN A 134 9.34 6.50 4.25
CA GLN A 134 10.63 6.75 4.88
C GLN A 134 11.51 5.48 4.95
N LYS A 135 10.93 4.33 5.32
CA LYS A 135 11.63 3.05 5.29
C LYS A 135 12.10 2.69 3.88
N SER A 136 11.24 2.85 2.88
CA SER A 136 11.57 2.54 1.50
C SER A 136 12.68 3.44 0.97
N LEU A 137 12.65 4.74 1.24
CA LEU A 137 13.72 5.67 0.88
C LEU A 137 15.05 5.28 1.55
N LYS A 138 15.03 4.91 2.83
CA LYS A 138 16.23 4.46 3.55
C LYS A 138 16.83 3.21 2.90
N TYR A 139 15.99 2.25 2.48
CA TYR A 139 16.45 1.05 1.78
C TYR A 139 16.96 1.34 0.36
N LEU A 140 16.50 2.40 -0.29
CA LEU A 140 17.00 2.83 -1.60
C LEU A 140 18.34 3.57 -1.51
N LEU A 141 18.62 4.28 -0.42
CA LEU A 141 19.86 5.05 -0.26
C LEU A 141 21.13 4.19 -0.32
N VAL A 142 21.07 2.94 0.09
CA VAL A 142 22.22 2.03 0.08
C VAL A 142 22.50 1.48 -1.32
N PRO A 143 21.53 0.89 -2.05
CA PRO A 143 21.79 0.30 -3.36
C PRO A 143 21.95 1.34 -4.49
N VAL A 144 21.38 2.55 -4.37
CA VAL A 144 21.46 3.56 -5.44
C VAL A 144 22.90 3.99 -5.76
N PRO A 145 23.75 4.33 -4.79
CA PRO A 145 25.17 4.63 -5.10
C PRO A 145 25.90 3.47 -5.77
N VAL A 146 25.67 2.25 -5.31
CA VAL A 146 26.26 1.04 -5.91
C VAL A 146 25.77 0.86 -7.34
N MET A 147 24.49 1.05 -7.59
CA MET A 147 23.90 1.01 -8.93
C MET A 147 24.52 2.06 -9.84
N VAL A 148 24.71 3.29 -9.36
CA VAL A 148 25.34 4.37 -10.15
C VAL A 148 26.77 4.01 -10.53
N ILE A 149 27.56 3.48 -9.59
CA ILE A 149 28.94 3.02 -9.86
C ILE A 149 28.95 1.92 -10.95
N ILE A 150 28.06 0.93 -10.83
CA ILE A 150 27.94 -0.13 -11.83
C ILE A 150 27.56 0.45 -13.20
N ILE A 151 26.59 1.34 -13.25
CA ILE A 151 26.16 2.01 -14.50
C ILE A 151 27.32 2.79 -15.10
N MET A 152 28.04 3.58 -14.31
CA MET A 152 29.22 4.33 -14.79
C MET A 152 30.30 3.40 -15.36
N THR A 153 30.57 2.29 -14.69
CA THR A 153 31.53 1.30 -15.13
C THR A 153 31.12 0.68 -16.47
N LEU A 154 29.86 0.25 -16.60
CA LEU A 154 29.32 -0.32 -17.83
C LEU A 154 29.34 0.71 -18.99
N LEU A 155 28.95 1.96 -18.69
CA LEU A 155 29.02 3.05 -19.69
C LEU A 155 30.43 3.32 -20.14
N MET A 156 31.42 3.29 -19.26
CA MET A 156 32.81 3.46 -19.62
C MET A 156 33.30 2.34 -20.54
N PHE A 157 32.92 1.09 -20.29
CA PHE A 157 33.23 -0.03 -21.18
C PHE A 157 32.57 0.13 -22.55
N GLN A 158 31.33 0.59 -22.60
CA GLN A 158 30.54 0.74 -23.84
C GLN A 158 31.03 1.90 -24.68
N LEU A 159 31.17 3.09 -24.11
CA LEU A 159 31.47 4.35 -24.84
C LEU A 159 32.95 4.61 -24.97
N ARG A 160 33.82 3.95 -24.20
CA ARG A 160 35.28 4.12 -24.16
C ARG A 160 35.75 5.57 -24.09
N SER A 161 34.89 6.48 -23.58
CA SER A 161 35.17 7.90 -23.46
C SER A 161 34.45 8.46 -22.21
N PRO A 162 35.23 9.06 -21.27
CA PRO A 162 34.63 9.67 -20.09
C PRO A 162 33.68 10.81 -20.43
N SER A 163 34.00 11.61 -21.45
CA SER A 163 33.14 12.75 -21.84
C SER A 163 31.77 12.29 -22.32
N LEU A 164 31.72 11.24 -23.14
CA LEU A 164 30.45 10.68 -23.62
C LEU A 164 29.67 9.99 -22.51
N MET A 165 30.35 9.36 -21.57
CA MET A 165 29.73 8.79 -20.37
C MET A 165 29.02 9.88 -19.53
N PHE A 166 29.72 11.00 -19.25
CA PHE A 166 29.12 12.11 -18.53
C PHE A 166 27.98 12.77 -19.30
N LEU A 167 28.12 12.87 -20.64
CA LEU A 167 27.07 13.40 -21.51
C LEU A 167 25.80 12.53 -21.42
N ALA A 168 25.95 11.20 -21.48
CA ALA A 168 24.82 10.27 -21.31
C ALA A 168 24.16 10.40 -19.94
N LEU A 169 24.94 10.52 -18.86
CA LEU A 169 24.42 10.66 -17.50
C LEU A 169 23.67 11.98 -17.29
N ILE A 170 24.16 13.10 -17.84
CA ILE A 170 23.56 14.43 -17.66
C ILE A 170 22.22 14.57 -18.39
N THR A 171 21.89 13.66 -19.32
CA THR A 171 20.57 13.64 -19.98
C THR A 171 19.48 13.12 -19.04
N ALA A 172 19.79 12.28 -18.07
CA ALA A 172 18.78 11.71 -17.15
C ALA A 172 18.04 12.79 -16.32
N PRO A 173 18.71 13.76 -15.69
CA PRO A 173 18.03 14.85 -14.98
C PRO A 173 17.10 15.70 -15.86
N MET A 174 17.32 15.76 -17.17
CA MET A 174 16.42 16.49 -18.07
C MET A 174 15.00 15.89 -18.09
N GLY A 175 14.87 14.59 -17.78
CA GLY A 175 13.58 13.94 -17.61
C GLY A 175 12.73 14.54 -16.47
N LEU A 176 13.38 15.11 -15.45
CA LEU A 176 12.68 15.75 -14.32
C LEU A 176 11.87 16.96 -14.78
N ILE A 177 12.28 17.65 -15.85
CA ILE A 177 11.50 18.75 -16.41
C ILE A 177 10.13 18.25 -16.85
N GLY A 178 10.09 17.14 -17.60
CA GLY A 178 8.83 16.53 -18.04
C GLY A 178 7.98 16.02 -16.88
N VAL A 179 8.61 15.41 -15.89
CA VAL A 179 7.91 14.95 -14.66
C VAL A 179 7.28 16.14 -13.92
N SER A 180 8.05 17.22 -13.69
CA SER A 180 7.56 18.41 -12.98
C SER A 180 6.37 19.04 -13.70
N TRP A 181 6.44 19.20 -15.02
CA TRP A 181 5.33 19.70 -15.83
C TRP A 181 4.12 18.76 -15.79
N GLY A 182 4.34 17.46 -15.89
CA GLY A 182 3.26 16.47 -15.81
C GLY A 182 2.56 16.53 -14.46
N MET A 183 3.29 16.57 -13.36
CA MET A 183 2.72 16.64 -12.02
C MET A 183 1.92 17.93 -11.78
N LEU A 184 2.42 19.08 -12.26
CA LEU A 184 1.74 20.36 -12.17
C LEU A 184 0.42 20.36 -12.99
N LEU A 185 0.45 19.85 -14.21
CA LEU A 185 -0.72 19.79 -15.09
C LEU A 185 -1.83 18.89 -14.52
N PHE A 186 -1.47 17.76 -13.93
CA PHE A 186 -2.43 16.81 -13.37
C PHE A 186 -2.74 17.05 -11.88
N GLY A 187 -2.11 18.05 -11.24
CA GLY A 187 -2.31 18.37 -9.82
C GLY A 187 -1.94 17.21 -8.91
N LYS A 188 -0.98 16.36 -9.30
CA LYS A 188 -0.52 15.22 -8.52
C LYS A 188 0.73 15.59 -7.72
N SER A 189 0.80 15.07 -6.51
CA SER A 189 1.93 15.28 -5.61
C SER A 189 2.97 14.14 -5.74
N LEU A 190 4.23 14.45 -5.46
CA LEU A 190 5.29 13.46 -5.37
C LEU A 190 5.00 12.48 -4.24
N GLY A 191 5.03 11.21 -4.57
CA GLY A 191 4.93 10.11 -3.61
C GLY A 191 5.92 9.02 -3.97
N PHE A 192 6.08 8.02 -3.12
CA PHE A 192 7.05 6.93 -3.29
C PHE A 192 6.97 6.25 -4.68
N VAL A 193 5.76 6.04 -5.19
CA VAL A 193 5.56 5.44 -6.54
C VAL A 193 6.07 6.37 -7.64
N ALA A 194 5.90 7.69 -7.48
CA ALA A 194 6.41 8.68 -8.42
C ALA A 194 7.95 8.69 -8.42
N ASP A 195 8.59 8.55 -7.25
CA ASP A 195 10.05 8.46 -7.13
C ASP A 195 10.61 7.23 -7.88
N LEU A 196 9.96 6.08 -7.75
CA LEU A 196 10.29 4.89 -8.54
C LEU A 196 10.11 5.11 -10.04
N GLY A 197 9.04 5.82 -10.43
CA GLY A 197 8.80 6.21 -11.82
C GLY A 197 9.88 7.12 -12.37
N ILE A 198 10.36 8.07 -11.58
CA ILE A 198 11.49 8.97 -11.95
C ILE A 198 12.77 8.17 -12.17
N LEU A 199 13.10 7.22 -11.30
CA LEU A 199 14.26 6.35 -11.47
C LEU A 199 14.18 5.52 -12.76
N ALA A 200 13.00 4.93 -13.02
CA ALA A 200 12.77 4.16 -14.25
C ALA A 200 12.87 5.02 -15.51
N LEU A 201 12.30 6.24 -15.49
CA LEU A 201 12.39 7.21 -16.57
C LEU A 201 13.85 7.62 -16.84
N GLY A 202 14.63 7.90 -15.78
CA GLY A 202 16.05 8.19 -15.87
C GLY A 202 16.82 7.07 -16.58
N GLY A 203 16.55 5.82 -16.23
CA GLY A 203 17.13 4.65 -16.89
C GLY A 203 16.77 4.55 -18.38
N MET A 204 15.52 4.85 -18.75
CA MET A 204 15.09 4.86 -20.15
C MET A 204 15.78 5.98 -20.95
N ILE A 205 15.96 7.16 -20.38
CA ILE A 205 16.63 8.29 -21.01
C ILE A 205 18.11 7.96 -21.24
N ILE A 206 18.81 7.47 -20.22
CA ILE A 206 20.21 7.06 -20.33
C ILE A 206 20.38 6.01 -21.43
N ARG A 207 19.53 4.99 -21.46
CA ARG A 207 19.54 3.96 -22.50
C ARG A 207 19.41 4.55 -23.89
N ASN A 208 18.46 5.46 -24.12
CA ASN A 208 18.27 6.08 -25.42
C ASN A 208 19.46 6.94 -25.82
N SER A 209 20.05 7.67 -24.84
CA SER A 209 21.26 8.49 -25.06
C SER A 209 22.46 7.64 -25.44
N ILE A 210 22.68 6.49 -24.77
CA ILE A 210 23.78 5.57 -25.10
C ILE A 210 23.68 5.06 -26.55
N ILE A 211 22.47 4.63 -26.95
CA ILE A 211 22.24 4.09 -28.30
C ILE A 211 22.47 5.16 -29.36
N LEU A 212 22.05 6.41 -29.06
CA LEU A 212 22.31 7.53 -29.97
C LEU A 212 23.81 7.85 -30.08
N LEU A 213 24.52 7.93 -28.95
CA LEU A 213 25.95 8.21 -28.92
C LEU A 213 26.79 7.12 -29.62
N ASP A 214 26.44 5.85 -29.42
CA ASP A 214 27.06 4.71 -30.10
C ASP A 214 26.87 4.81 -31.63
N GLN A 215 25.67 5.21 -32.09
CA GLN A 215 25.41 5.42 -33.51
C GLN A 215 26.21 6.57 -34.09
N ILE A 216 26.31 7.71 -33.39
CA ILE A 216 27.12 8.86 -33.80
C ILE A 216 28.58 8.45 -33.94
N GLN A 217 29.14 7.70 -32.97
CA GLN A 217 30.50 7.21 -33.03
C GLN A 217 30.75 6.31 -34.26
N LYS A 218 29.79 5.46 -34.63
CA LYS A 218 29.89 4.60 -35.82
C LYS A 218 29.93 5.40 -37.11
N HIS A 219 29.08 6.44 -37.24
CA HIS A 219 29.08 7.33 -38.40
C HIS A 219 30.38 8.12 -38.49
N MET A 220 30.90 8.64 -37.39
CA MET A 220 32.18 9.34 -37.34
C MET A 220 33.34 8.39 -37.67
N ALA A 221 33.33 7.15 -37.22
CA ALA A 221 34.33 6.14 -37.52
C ALA A 221 34.29 5.72 -39.01
N ALA A 222 33.14 5.86 -39.68
CA ALA A 222 32.98 5.64 -41.11
C ALA A 222 33.50 6.82 -41.97
N GLY A 223 33.96 7.92 -41.35
CA GLY A 223 34.51 9.08 -42.04
C GLY A 223 33.51 10.18 -42.35
N GLU A 224 32.29 10.11 -41.78
CA GLU A 224 31.31 11.18 -41.96
C GLU A 224 31.71 12.44 -41.16
N ASP A 225 31.32 13.61 -41.68
CA ASP A 225 31.48 14.87 -40.95
C ASP A 225 30.70 14.85 -39.62
N PRO A 226 31.27 15.34 -38.52
CA PRO A 226 30.65 15.28 -37.19
C PRO A 226 29.22 15.84 -37.14
N TRP A 227 28.93 16.91 -37.91
CA TRP A 227 27.61 17.50 -37.97
C TRP A 227 26.58 16.58 -38.63
N HIS A 228 26.94 15.99 -39.78
CA HIS A 228 26.07 15.04 -40.49
C HIS A 228 25.90 13.74 -39.70
N ALA A 229 26.97 13.22 -39.08
CA ALA A 229 26.88 12.05 -38.22
C ALA A 229 25.86 12.20 -37.08
N VAL A 230 25.78 13.39 -36.47
CA VAL A 230 24.78 13.68 -35.42
C VAL A 230 23.36 13.71 -36.00
N ILE A 231 23.16 14.43 -37.13
CA ILE A 231 21.84 14.57 -37.74
C ILE A 231 21.33 13.21 -38.22
N ASP A 232 22.10 12.46 -38.94
CA ASP A 232 21.70 11.18 -39.52
C ASP A 232 21.42 10.14 -38.43
N SER A 233 22.26 10.09 -37.40
CA SER A 233 22.00 9.27 -36.22
C SER A 233 20.70 9.65 -35.51
N ALA A 234 20.40 10.94 -35.36
CA ALA A 234 19.16 11.42 -34.71
C ALA A 234 17.95 11.06 -35.57
N VAL A 235 17.97 11.24 -36.85
CA VAL A 235 16.88 10.87 -37.77
C VAL A 235 16.61 9.38 -37.74
N MET A 236 17.65 8.54 -37.79
CA MET A 236 17.52 7.08 -37.73
C MET A 236 16.91 6.61 -36.39
N ARG A 237 17.21 7.27 -35.29
CA ARG A 237 16.74 6.91 -33.95
C ARG A 237 15.41 7.55 -33.55
N PHE A 238 14.97 8.59 -34.28
CA PHE A 238 13.73 9.29 -33.98
C PHE A 238 12.52 8.35 -33.97
N ARG A 239 12.35 7.54 -35.00
CA ARG A 239 11.20 6.63 -35.12
C ARG A 239 11.15 5.57 -34.02
N PRO A 240 12.21 4.81 -33.70
CA PRO A 240 12.21 3.87 -32.59
C PRO A 240 11.95 4.52 -31.24
N ILE A 241 12.54 5.68 -30.95
CA ILE A 241 12.35 6.41 -29.69
C ILE A 241 10.89 6.84 -29.54
N MET A 242 10.31 7.44 -30.58
CA MET A 242 8.91 7.88 -30.59
C MET A 242 7.94 6.72 -30.41
N LEU A 243 8.20 5.57 -31.04
CA LEU A 243 7.35 4.38 -30.89
C LEU A 243 7.40 3.82 -29.46
N THR A 244 8.58 3.75 -28.85
CA THR A 244 8.71 3.26 -27.47
C THR A 244 8.06 4.23 -26.47
N ALA A 245 8.21 5.54 -26.66
CA ALA A 245 7.55 6.55 -25.84
C ALA A 245 6.02 6.50 -25.98
N ALA A 246 5.52 6.41 -27.22
CA ALA A 246 4.08 6.28 -27.47
C ALA A 246 3.50 4.99 -26.84
N ALA A 247 4.20 3.87 -27.00
CA ALA A 247 3.78 2.60 -26.40
C ALA A 247 3.73 2.69 -24.87
N ALA A 248 4.72 3.32 -24.24
CA ALA A 248 4.73 3.52 -22.79
C ALA A 248 3.57 4.41 -22.33
N ILE A 249 3.32 5.54 -23.00
CA ILE A 249 2.22 6.45 -22.69
C ILE A 249 0.87 5.74 -22.85
N LEU A 250 0.63 5.10 -23.99
CA LEU A 250 -0.64 4.41 -24.25
C LEU A 250 -0.88 3.24 -23.29
N GLY A 251 0.19 2.50 -22.93
CA GLY A 251 0.10 1.43 -21.95
C GLY A 251 -0.23 1.91 -20.52
N MET A 252 0.12 3.16 -20.17
CA MET A 252 -0.15 3.74 -18.86
C MET A 252 -1.55 4.37 -18.74
N ILE A 253 -2.20 4.76 -19.85
CA ILE A 253 -3.52 5.40 -19.84
C ILE A 253 -4.58 4.59 -19.07
N PRO A 254 -4.73 3.26 -19.23
CA PRO A 254 -5.69 2.48 -18.48
C PRO A 254 -5.44 2.54 -16.96
N LEU A 255 -4.17 2.54 -16.55
CA LEU A 255 -3.77 2.59 -15.14
C LEU A 255 -4.09 3.92 -14.47
N MET A 256 -4.06 5.04 -15.23
CA MET A 256 -4.40 6.36 -14.71
C MET A 256 -5.87 6.49 -14.27
N LYS A 257 -6.76 5.67 -14.82
CA LYS A 257 -8.20 5.67 -14.50
C LYS A 257 -8.59 4.60 -13.47
N SER A 258 -7.67 3.75 -13.05
CA SER A 258 -7.99 2.72 -12.07
C SER A 258 -8.14 3.33 -10.66
N VAL A 259 -9.19 2.93 -9.95
CA VAL A 259 -9.53 3.41 -8.59
C VAL A 259 -8.53 2.91 -7.53
N PHE A 260 -7.60 2.05 -7.90
CA PHE A 260 -6.63 1.41 -6.99
C PHE A 260 -5.31 2.18 -6.82
N TRP A 261 -5.20 3.39 -7.39
CA TRP A 261 -3.98 4.22 -7.27
C TRP A 261 -4.27 5.61 -6.77
#